data_fa87b28841c832e9238e228c96393608
#
_entry.id   fa87b28841c832e9238e228c96393608
#
_cell.length_a   1.000
_cell.length_b   1.000
_cell.length_c   1.000
_cell.angle_alpha   90.00
_cell.angle_beta   90.00
_cell.angle_gamma   90.00
#
_symmetry.space_group_name_H-M   'P 1'
#
loop_
_entity.id
_entity.type
_entity.pdbx_description
1 polymer ?
#
loop_
_entity_poly.entity_id
_entity_poly.type
_entity_poly.pdbx_seq_one_letter_code
_entity_poly.pdbx_strand_id
1 'polypeptide(L)'
;MKGSFLLLMLTAFVFSSCNLLGKRVNGNGNITTREHRTGQFHSVDVSGAIHVYVKQDSVMQPVKVETDENLQDLVEVYESNGVLYVSPENNYNLNPTKSITVYVSAPHYKGLEVSGASWIRSENKLVSNETFDLGASGASEIKLEVKAPRINAEISGASAVTLAGEARDLNLEGSGASSFKCMDLLTENTTVGISGASSADVFASVKLNVDASGASGVKYRGAAAVTQDVSGASNVKKLD
;
A
#
# COMPACT_ATOMS: atom_id res chain seq x y z
N MET A 1 -15.80 -59.91 -11.05
CA MET A 1 -15.30 -59.09 -9.95
C MET A 1 -14.19 -58.19 -10.51
N LYS A 2 -14.46 -56.94 -10.84
CA LYS A 2 -13.52 -55.97 -11.38
C LYS A 2 -13.31 -54.88 -10.31
N GLY A 3 -12.16 -54.93 -9.64
CA GLY A 3 -11.78 -53.96 -8.65
C GLY A 3 -11.36 -52.63 -9.32
N SER A 4 -12.08 -51.59 -9.05
CA SER A 4 -11.72 -50.21 -9.48
C SER A 4 -10.66 -49.68 -8.56
N PHE A 5 -9.45 -49.47 -9.10
CA PHE A 5 -8.31 -48.85 -8.42
C PHE A 5 -8.52 -47.34 -8.51
N LEU A 6 -9.03 -46.73 -7.45
CA LEU A 6 -9.11 -45.27 -7.31
C LEU A 6 -7.71 -44.71 -7.00
N LEU A 7 -7.03 -44.23 -8.04
CA LEU A 7 -5.73 -43.55 -7.90
C LEU A 7 -5.93 -42.17 -7.30
N LEU A 8 -5.71 -42.07 -5.99
CA LEU A 8 -5.72 -40.81 -5.24
C LEU A 8 -4.45 -40.03 -5.62
N MET A 9 -4.59 -39.08 -6.57
CA MET A 9 -3.52 -38.18 -6.96
C MET A 9 -3.35 -37.13 -5.87
N LEU A 10 -2.50 -37.44 -4.89
CA LEU A 10 -2.03 -36.50 -3.86
C LEU A 10 -1.11 -35.49 -4.53
N THR A 11 -1.67 -34.37 -5.00
CA THR A 11 -0.87 -33.22 -5.45
C THR A 11 -0.15 -32.64 -4.24
N ALA A 12 1.10 -33.01 -4.10
CA ALA A 12 2.02 -32.35 -3.17
C ALA A 12 2.18 -30.90 -3.63
N PHE A 13 1.51 -29.97 -2.95
CA PHE A 13 1.83 -28.55 -3.00
C PHE A 13 3.26 -28.40 -2.45
N VAL A 14 4.23 -28.35 -3.34
CA VAL A 14 5.58 -27.92 -3.01
C VAL A 14 5.45 -26.43 -2.70
N PHE A 15 5.27 -26.10 -1.42
CA PHE A 15 5.53 -24.74 -0.94
C PHE A 15 7.01 -24.48 -1.25
N SER A 16 7.25 -23.78 -2.35
CA SER A 16 8.50 -23.10 -2.58
C SER A 16 8.63 -22.09 -1.46
N SER A 17 9.20 -22.51 -0.35
CA SER A 17 9.64 -21.61 0.71
C SER A 17 10.60 -20.66 0.03
N CYS A 18 10.15 -19.41 -0.20
CA CYS A 18 11.07 -18.32 -0.46
C CYS A 18 12.13 -18.39 0.63
N ASN A 19 13.35 -18.68 0.25
CA ASN A 19 14.49 -18.64 1.13
C ASN A 19 14.67 -17.19 1.62
N LEU A 20 13.99 -16.83 2.69
CA LEU A 20 14.33 -15.68 3.53
C LEU A 20 15.64 -16.01 4.29
N LEU A 21 16.70 -16.31 3.55
CA LEU A 21 18.02 -16.65 4.08
C LEU A 21 18.85 -15.41 4.33
N GLY A 22 18.23 -14.34 4.84
CA GLY A 22 18.98 -13.24 5.42
C GLY A 22 19.50 -13.61 6.81
N LYS A 23 20.67 -13.11 7.18
CA LYS A 23 21.21 -13.22 8.53
C LYS A 23 20.24 -12.55 9.51
N ARG A 24 19.62 -13.35 10.40
CA ARG A 24 18.71 -12.81 11.40
C ARG A 24 19.48 -12.01 12.45
N VAL A 25 19.03 -10.77 12.68
CA VAL A 25 19.58 -9.89 13.72
C VAL A 25 18.44 -9.48 14.66
N ASN A 26 18.57 -9.82 15.93
CA ASN A 26 17.60 -9.45 16.94
C ASN A 26 17.95 -8.07 17.51
N GLY A 27 16.93 -7.25 17.79
CA GLY A 27 17.07 -6.00 18.52
C GLY A 27 17.58 -6.21 19.94
N ASN A 28 18.31 -5.25 20.46
CA ASN A 28 18.91 -5.27 21.79
C ASN A 28 18.02 -4.65 22.89
N GLY A 29 16.84 -4.14 22.53
CA GLY A 29 15.89 -3.51 23.45
C GLY A 29 16.19 -2.05 23.78
N ASN A 30 17.32 -1.52 23.34
CA ASN A 30 17.67 -0.10 23.53
C ASN A 30 17.16 0.70 22.32
N ILE A 31 15.94 1.27 22.45
CA ILE A 31 15.33 2.05 21.36
C ILE A 31 16.00 3.42 21.27
N THR A 32 16.49 3.74 20.09
CA THR A 32 17.12 5.03 19.75
C THR A 32 16.49 5.63 18.49
N THR A 33 16.65 6.94 18.34
CA THR A 33 16.25 7.66 17.13
C THR A 33 17.48 8.22 16.45
N ARG A 34 17.64 7.95 15.15
CA ARG A 34 18.72 8.49 14.33
C ARG A 34 18.14 9.37 13.21
N GLU A 35 18.81 10.49 12.95
CA GLU A 35 18.47 11.39 11.85
C GLU A 35 19.34 11.09 10.62
N HIS A 36 18.67 10.94 9.45
CA HIS A 36 19.32 10.77 8.16
C HIS A 36 19.06 12.00 7.28
N ARG A 37 20.13 12.67 6.85
CA ARG A 37 20.03 13.75 5.87
C ARG A 37 20.08 13.14 4.47
N THR A 38 19.07 13.43 3.67
CA THR A 38 18.92 12.95 2.30
C THR A 38 18.91 14.10 1.30
N GLY A 39 19.00 13.80 0.02
CA GLY A 39 18.66 14.72 -1.06
C GLY A 39 17.18 15.10 -1.04
N GLN A 40 16.79 15.99 -1.94
CA GLN A 40 15.37 16.34 -2.10
C GLN A 40 14.61 15.20 -2.78
N PHE A 41 13.48 14.82 -2.20
CA PHE A 41 12.60 13.80 -2.75
C PHE A 41 11.14 14.28 -2.79
N HIS A 42 10.35 13.66 -3.62
CA HIS A 42 8.92 13.87 -3.74
C HIS A 42 8.13 12.55 -3.72
N SER A 43 8.80 11.42 -3.66
CA SER A 43 8.18 10.09 -3.56
C SER A 43 8.90 9.28 -2.47
N VAL A 44 8.21 8.30 -1.90
CA VAL A 44 8.74 7.43 -0.85
C VAL A 44 8.45 5.98 -1.22
N ASP A 45 9.47 5.13 -1.17
CA ASP A 45 9.38 3.69 -1.38
C ASP A 45 9.85 2.97 -0.10
N VAL A 46 8.97 2.13 0.44
CA VAL A 46 9.19 1.47 1.73
C VAL A 46 9.02 -0.03 1.59
N SER A 47 9.97 -0.79 2.13
CA SER A 47 9.88 -2.25 2.17
C SER A 47 10.39 -2.85 3.49
N GLY A 48 10.07 -4.13 3.74
CA GLY A 48 10.73 -4.89 4.79
C GLY A 48 10.19 -4.73 6.21
N ALA A 49 8.87 -4.66 6.40
CA ALA A 49 8.20 -4.57 7.70
C ALA A 49 8.52 -3.26 8.47
N ILE A 50 8.58 -2.15 7.74
CA ILE A 50 8.84 -0.81 8.28
C ILE A 50 7.56 0.02 8.31
N HIS A 51 7.37 0.77 9.38
CA HIS A 51 6.25 1.66 9.62
C HIS A 51 6.64 3.10 9.31
N VAL A 52 5.93 3.78 8.40
CA VAL A 52 6.28 5.14 8.00
C VAL A 52 5.15 6.11 8.28
N TYR A 53 5.46 7.19 8.96
CA TYR A 53 4.63 8.38 9.03
C TYR A 53 5.13 9.42 8.04
N VAL A 54 4.25 9.88 7.16
CA VAL A 54 4.54 10.99 6.24
C VAL A 54 3.79 12.23 6.67
N LYS A 55 4.47 13.36 6.64
CA LYS A 55 3.93 14.68 6.95
C LYS A 55 4.26 15.64 5.83
N GLN A 56 3.28 16.39 5.35
CA GLN A 56 3.58 17.52 4.48
C GLN A 56 3.88 18.75 5.31
N ASP A 57 5.05 19.35 5.10
CA ASP A 57 5.51 20.53 5.79
C ASP A 57 6.19 21.48 4.80
N SER A 58 6.26 22.77 5.12
CA SER A 58 6.85 23.79 4.23
C SER A 58 8.35 23.58 3.97
N VAL A 59 9.04 22.86 4.85
CA VAL A 59 10.47 22.59 4.78
C VAL A 59 10.72 21.09 4.98
N MET A 60 11.57 20.53 4.14
CA MET A 60 12.05 19.16 4.30
C MET A 60 12.85 19.02 5.58
N GLN A 61 12.53 18.00 6.37
CA GLN A 61 13.24 17.67 7.61
C GLN A 61 14.13 16.43 7.39
N PRO A 62 15.19 16.25 8.19
CA PRO A 62 15.90 14.98 8.21
C PRO A 62 14.94 13.83 8.50
N VAL A 63 15.11 12.73 7.78
CA VAL A 63 14.35 11.51 8.01
C VAL A 63 14.77 10.91 9.35
N LYS A 64 13.80 10.58 10.21
CA LYS A 64 14.08 10.01 11.53
C LYS A 64 13.73 8.52 11.54
N VAL A 65 14.65 7.68 11.97
CA VAL A 65 14.48 6.25 12.14
C VAL A 65 14.52 5.91 13.62
N GLU A 66 13.42 5.37 14.15
CA GLU A 66 13.31 4.87 15.52
C GLU A 66 13.32 3.35 15.51
N THR A 67 14.33 2.74 16.10
CA THR A 67 14.48 1.29 16.25
C THR A 67 15.50 0.96 17.32
N ASP A 68 15.75 -0.34 17.56
CA ASP A 68 16.83 -0.83 18.42
C ASP A 68 18.19 -0.29 17.94
N GLU A 69 19.03 0.15 18.87
CA GLU A 69 20.32 0.78 18.58
C GLU A 69 21.22 -0.07 17.65
N ASN A 70 21.26 -1.37 17.89
CA ASN A 70 22.06 -2.32 17.10
C ASN A 70 21.48 -2.61 15.72
N LEU A 71 20.25 -2.17 15.41
CA LEU A 71 19.62 -2.31 14.09
C LEU A 71 19.72 -1.03 13.26
N GLN A 72 20.11 0.09 13.84
CA GLN A 72 20.17 1.40 13.17
C GLN A 72 21.01 1.38 11.88
N ASP A 73 22.16 0.70 11.90
CA ASP A 73 23.05 0.62 10.73
C ASP A 73 22.58 -0.36 9.67
N LEU A 74 21.54 -1.17 9.97
CA LEU A 74 20.94 -2.16 9.09
C LEU A 74 19.62 -1.68 8.46
N VAL A 75 19.22 -0.43 8.71
CA VAL A 75 18.11 0.25 8.02
C VAL A 75 18.70 1.23 7.02
N GLU A 76 18.52 0.92 5.74
CA GLU A 76 18.95 1.79 4.66
C GLU A 76 17.96 2.93 4.46
N VAL A 77 18.46 4.17 4.42
CA VAL A 77 17.70 5.38 4.11
C VAL A 77 18.51 6.19 3.13
N TYR A 78 18.10 6.24 1.89
CA TYR A 78 18.80 7.02 0.85
C TYR A 78 17.81 7.58 -0.17
N GLU A 79 18.23 8.63 -0.86
CA GLU A 79 17.48 9.22 -1.96
C GLU A 79 18.14 8.87 -3.29
N SER A 80 17.33 8.53 -4.28
CA SER A 80 17.76 8.37 -5.65
C SER A 80 16.63 8.82 -6.62
N ASN A 81 16.97 9.68 -7.56
CA ASN A 81 16.07 10.21 -8.59
C ASN A 81 14.76 10.82 -8.04
N GLY A 82 14.82 11.50 -6.90
CA GLY A 82 13.66 12.11 -6.25
C GLY A 82 12.76 11.12 -5.47
N VAL A 83 13.22 9.88 -5.27
CA VAL A 83 12.56 8.87 -4.45
C VAL A 83 13.38 8.60 -3.19
N LEU A 84 12.74 8.69 -2.03
CA LEU A 84 13.31 8.25 -0.76
C LEU A 84 13.07 6.75 -0.62
N TYR A 85 14.13 5.98 -0.54
CA TYR A 85 14.10 4.54 -0.28
C TYR A 85 14.34 4.26 1.20
N VAL A 86 13.48 3.41 1.77
CA VAL A 86 13.60 2.96 3.16
C VAL A 86 13.41 1.45 3.21
N SER A 87 14.47 0.72 3.56
CA SER A 87 14.46 -0.74 3.56
C SER A 87 15.45 -1.31 4.58
N PRO A 88 15.30 -2.57 5.01
CA PRO A 88 16.39 -3.28 5.63
C PRO A 88 17.56 -3.47 4.65
N GLU A 89 18.79 -3.44 5.15
CA GLU A 89 19.97 -3.80 4.37
C GLU A 89 19.81 -5.22 3.79
N ASN A 90 20.23 -5.40 2.55
CA ASN A 90 20.12 -6.67 1.85
C ASN A 90 20.81 -7.82 2.61
N ASN A 91 20.22 -9.01 2.58
CA ASN A 91 20.67 -10.21 3.28
C ASN A 91 20.53 -10.16 4.82
N TYR A 92 19.85 -9.18 5.37
CA TYR A 92 19.48 -9.17 6.78
C TYR A 92 17.97 -9.37 6.98
N ASN A 93 17.63 -10.16 8.00
CA ASN A 93 16.27 -10.34 8.49
C ASN A 93 16.22 -9.72 9.90
N LEU A 94 15.71 -8.50 9.97
CA LEU A 94 15.67 -7.74 11.21
C LEU A 94 14.50 -8.22 12.07
N ASN A 95 14.77 -8.48 13.34
CA ASN A 95 13.76 -8.85 14.34
C ASN A 95 13.81 -7.81 15.48
N PRO A 96 13.23 -6.62 15.28
CA PRO A 96 13.27 -5.55 16.26
C PRO A 96 12.40 -5.87 17.47
N THR A 97 12.76 -5.33 18.64
CA THR A 97 11.95 -5.47 19.86
C THR A 97 10.71 -4.58 19.84
N LYS A 98 10.75 -3.49 19.07
CA LYS A 98 9.64 -2.60 18.73
C LYS A 98 9.70 -2.33 17.24
N SER A 99 8.56 -2.28 16.55
CA SER A 99 8.50 -1.99 15.11
C SER A 99 9.41 -0.83 14.71
N ILE A 100 10.16 -1.01 13.63
CA ILE A 100 10.96 0.06 13.04
C ILE A 100 10.01 1.15 12.57
N THR A 101 10.15 2.36 13.08
CA THR A 101 9.30 3.49 12.75
C THR A 101 10.12 4.61 12.12
N VAL A 102 9.62 5.11 10.99
CA VAL A 102 10.31 6.16 10.23
C VAL A 102 9.39 7.36 10.06
N TYR A 103 9.91 8.54 10.31
CA TYR A 103 9.19 9.80 10.16
C TYR A 103 9.79 10.59 9.01
N VAL A 104 8.94 10.91 8.04
CA VAL A 104 9.31 11.57 6.79
C VAL A 104 8.52 12.86 6.63
N SER A 105 9.21 13.98 6.46
CA SER A 105 8.58 15.28 6.25
C SER A 105 9.13 15.94 5.00
N ALA A 106 8.24 16.32 4.07
CA ALA A 106 8.62 16.95 2.80
C ALA A 106 7.57 17.99 2.37
N PRO A 107 7.93 18.98 1.55
CA PRO A 107 7.01 19.99 1.05
C PRO A 107 5.97 19.46 0.08
N HIS A 108 6.33 18.47 -0.71
CA HIS A 108 5.50 17.90 -1.76
C HIS A 108 5.66 16.39 -1.83
N TYR A 109 4.55 15.72 -2.09
CA TYR A 109 4.52 14.30 -2.40
C TYR A 109 3.83 14.07 -3.74
N LYS A 110 4.43 13.21 -4.59
CA LYS A 110 3.88 12.75 -5.88
C LYS A 110 3.50 11.28 -5.85
N GLY A 111 4.15 10.48 -5.01
CA GLY A 111 3.88 9.05 -4.93
C GLY A 111 4.38 8.43 -3.65
N LEU A 112 3.69 7.36 -3.24
CA LEU A 112 4.05 6.54 -2.09
C LEU A 112 3.91 5.08 -2.47
N GLU A 113 4.99 4.33 -2.32
CA GLU A 113 5.02 2.89 -2.55
C GLU A 113 5.36 2.14 -1.28
N VAL A 114 4.68 1.02 -1.05
CA VAL A 114 4.90 0.19 0.12
C VAL A 114 4.83 -1.29 -0.23
N SER A 115 5.79 -2.05 0.29
CA SER A 115 5.87 -3.48 0.02
C SER A 115 6.26 -4.31 1.25
N GLY A 116 6.19 -5.62 1.14
CA GLY A 116 6.51 -6.53 2.23
C GLY A 116 5.38 -6.62 3.25
N ALA A 117 5.65 -6.25 4.49
CA ALA A 117 4.67 -6.15 5.58
C ALA A 117 4.72 -4.74 6.23
N SER A 118 4.92 -3.73 5.39
CA SER A 118 5.10 -2.34 5.81
C SER A 118 3.80 -1.54 5.74
N TRP A 119 3.79 -0.36 6.35
CA TRP A 119 2.70 0.57 6.13
C TRP A 119 3.17 2.02 6.07
N ILE A 120 2.35 2.85 5.37
CA ILE A 120 2.52 4.30 5.30
C ILE A 120 1.23 4.97 5.80
N ARG A 121 1.36 5.96 6.70
CA ARG A 121 0.26 6.77 7.19
C ARG A 121 0.60 8.24 7.14
N SER A 122 -0.34 9.07 6.71
CA SER A 122 -0.17 10.52 6.78
C SER A 122 -0.52 11.06 8.16
N GLU A 123 0.31 11.97 8.68
CA GLU A 123 0.03 12.70 9.94
C GLU A 123 -0.89 13.91 9.72
N ASN A 124 -0.92 14.42 8.50
CA ASN A 124 -1.78 15.53 8.09
C ASN A 124 -2.29 15.30 6.66
N LYS A 125 -3.20 16.16 6.20
CA LYS A 125 -3.68 16.14 4.82
C LYS A 125 -2.52 16.45 3.85
N LEU A 126 -2.29 15.54 2.90
CA LEU A 126 -1.34 15.73 1.81
C LEU A 126 -2.04 16.43 0.64
N VAL A 127 -1.50 17.55 0.20
CA VAL A 127 -2.07 18.34 -0.89
C VAL A 127 -1.11 18.31 -2.08
N SER A 128 -1.61 17.83 -3.20
CA SER A 128 -0.88 17.83 -4.48
C SER A 128 -1.67 18.59 -5.54
N ASN A 129 -0.95 19.32 -6.40
CA ASN A 129 -1.53 19.96 -7.59
C ASN A 129 -1.32 19.11 -8.85
N GLU A 130 -0.69 17.94 -8.71
CA GLU A 130 -0.40 16.97 -9.74
C GLU A 130 -1.06 15.62 -9.43
N THR A 131 -0.93 14.66 -10.32
CA THR A 131 -1.32 13.27 -10.05
C THR A 131 -0.56 12.74 -8.84
N PHE A 132 -1.26 11.99 -7.99
CA PHE A 132 -0.72 11.33 -6.81
C PHE A 132 -0.80 9.82 -7.00
N ASP A 133 0.36 9.16 -7.06
CA ASP A 133 0.47 7.74 -7.35
C ASP A 133 0.71 6.92 -6.07
N LEU A 134 -0.03 5.83 -5.92
CA LEU A 134 0.05 4.94 -4.77
C LEU A 134 0.27 3.50 -5.23
N GLY A 135 1.28 2.85 -4.66
CA GLY A 135 1.55 1.44 -4.87
C GLY A 135 1.60 0.67 -3.56
N ALA A 136 0.91 -0.48 -3.49
CA ALA A 136 1.05 -1.38 -2.34
C ALA A 136 1.08 -2.84 -2.76
N SER A 137 2.05 -3.59 -2.23
CA SER A 137 2.19 -5.00 -2.56
C SER A 137 2.57 -5.87 -1.34
N GLY A 138 2.41 -7.18 -1.47
CA GLY A 138 2.66 -8.10 -0.37
C GLY A 138 1.51 -8.12 0.66
N ALA A 139 1.78 -7.71 1.88
CA ALA A 139 0.79 -7.59 2.97
C ALA A 139 0.87 -6.19 3.60
N SER A 140 0.75 -5.15 2.78
CA SER A 140 1.04 -3.77 3.12
C SER A 140 -0.21 -2.91 3.29
N GLU A 141 -0.06 -1.76 3.96
CA GLU A 141 -1.16 -0.82 4.16
C GLU A 141 -0.73 0.61 3.84
N ILE A 142 -1.58 1.35 3.12
CA ILE A 142 -1.49 2.81 2.97
C ILE A 142 -2.74 3.44 3.57
N LYS A 143 -2.57 4.44 4.45
CA LYS A 143 -3.69 5.21 5.01
C LYS A 143 -3.38 6.70 4.97
N LEU A 144 -4.14 7.45 4.15
CA LEU A 144 -3.89 8.87 3.91
C LEU A 144 -5.15 9.72 3.99
N GLU A 145 -4.97 10.95 4.43
CA GLU A 145 -5.84 12.05 4.08
C GLU A 145 -5.17 12.84 2.95
N VAL A 146 -5.84 12.98 1.78
CA VAL A 146 -5.23 13.52 0.57
C VAL A 146 -6.17 14.42 -0.23
N LYS A 147 -5.60 15.46 -0.85
CA LYS A 147 -6.27 16.27 -1.86
C LYS A 147 -5.39 16.36 -3.11
N ALA A 148 -5.90 15.89 -4.25
CA ALA A 148 -5.19 15.92 -5.52
C ALA A 148 -6.17 15.99 -6.70
N PRO A 149 -5.77 16.51 -7.87
CA PRO A 149 -6.62 16.48 -9.06
C PRO A 149 -6.88 15.04 -9.54
N ARG A 150 -5.90 14.16 -9.39
CA ARG A 150 -6.01 12.72 -9.73
C ARG A 150 -5.23 11.88 -8.75
N ILE A 151 -5.80 10.73 -8.39
CA ILE A 151 -5.14 9.70 -7.60
C ILE A 151 -5.19 8.39 -8.39
N ASN A 152 -4.05 7.76 -8.57
CA ASN A 152 -3.94 6.40 -9.06
C ASN A 152 -3.48 5.51 -7.90
N ALA A 153 -4.15 4.39 -7.68
CA ALA A 153 -3.74 3.43 -6.66
C ALA A 153 -3.74 2.01 -7.26
N GLU A 154 -2.55 1.43 -7.31
CA GLU A 154 -2.33 0.07 -7.77
C GLU A 154 -1.91 -0.81 -6.61
N ILE A 155 -2.70 -1.84 -6.30
CA ILE A 155 -2.39 -2.73 -5.19
C ILE A 155 -2.51 -4.21 -5.56
N SER A 156 -1.63 -5.00 -4.98
CA SER A 156 -1.58 -6.44 -5.21
C SER A 156 -1.32 -7.22 -3.92
N GLY A 157 -1.46 -8.54 -3.98
CA GLY A 157 -1.27 -9.40 -2.82
C GLY A 157 -2.43 -9.31 -1.83
N ALA A 158 -2.13 -9.16 -0.55
CA ALA A 158 -3.10 -8.96 0.54
C ALA A 158 -2.99 -7.54 1.12
N SER A 159 -2.91 -6.55 0.24
CA SER A 159 -2.66 -5.15 0.63
C SER A 159 -3.94 -4.33 0.78
N ALA A 160 -3.86 -3.23 1.51
CA ALA A 160 -4.98 -2.35 1.74
C ALA A 160 -4.61 -0.87 1.53
N VAL A 161 -5.53 -0.12 0.91
CA VAL A 161 -5.44 1.33 0.78
C VAL A 161 -6.68 1.97 1.39
N THR A 162 -6.48 2.91 2.31
CA THR A 162 -7.55 3.71 2.91
C THR A 162 -7.31 5.17 2.61
N LEU A 163 -8.23 5.81 1.90
CA LEU A 163 -8.13 7.22 1.51
C LEU A 163 -9.33 8.02 2.02
N ALA A 164 -9.03 9.20 2.52
CA ALA A 164 -10.02 10.23 2.84
C ALA A 164 -9.62 11.56 2.21
N GLY A 165 -10.57 12.47 2.00
CA GLY A 165 -10.33 13.81 1.46
C GLY A 165 -11.03 14.05 0.12
N GLU A 166 -10.32 14.57 -0.88
CA GLU A 166 -10.93 15.03 -2.12
C GLU A 166 -10.03 14.72 -3.34
N ALA A 167 -10.64 14.23 -4.43
CA ALA A 167 -9.99 14.19 -5.73
C ALA A 167 -11.03 14.39 -6.85
N ARG A 168 -10.61 14.93 -8.00
CA ARG A 168 -11.50 14.93 -9.17
C ARG A 168 -11.61 13.53 -9.76
N ASP A 169 -10.46 12.90 -10.03
CA ASP A 169 -10.38 11.59 -10.68
C ASP A 169 -9.70 10.58 -9.73
N LEU A 170 -10.32 9.42 -9.56
CA LEU A 170 -9.75 8.29 -8.80
C LEU A 170 -9.69 7.07 -9.69
N ASN A 171 -8.51 6.48 -9.85
CA ASN A 171 -8.28 5.22 -10.54
C ASN A 171 -7.75 4.19 -9.54
N LEU A 172 -8.46 3.07 -9.42
CA LEU A 172 -8.11 1.97 -8.54
C LEU A 172 -7.89 0.70 -9.35
N GLU A 173 -6.71 0.09 -9.22
CA GLU A 173 -6.40 -1.20 -9.80
C GLU A 173 -5.97 -2.17 -8.69
N GLY A 174 -6.66 -3.32 -8.59
CA GLY A 174 -6.43 -4.26 -7.53
C GLY A 174 -6.47 -5.72 -7.95
N SER A 175 -5.53 -6.51 -7.45
CA SER A 175 -5.48 -7.94 -7.70
C SER A 175 -5.15 -8.75 -6.43
N GLY A 176 -5.40 -10.05 -6.46
CA GLY A 176 -5.18 -10.93 -5.31
C GLY A 176 -6.32 -10.84 -4.29
N ALA A 177 -6.03 -10.45 -3.06
CA ALA A 177 -6.98 -10.21 -1.97
C ALA A 177 -6.88 -8.76 -1.47
N SER A 178 -6.91 -7.82 -2.39
CA SER A 178 -6.71 -6.39 -2.16
C SER A 178 -7.95 -5.70 -1.61
N SER A 179 -7.76 -4.60 -0.85
CA SER A 179 -8.88 -3.85 -0.27
C SER A 179 -8.69 -2.34 -0.42
N PHE A 180 -9.65 -1.68 -1.10
CA PHE A 180 -9.72 -0.23 -1.16
C PHE A 180 -10.85 0.30 -0.27
N LYS A 181 -10.53 1.16 0.68
CA LYS A 181 -11.46 1.83 1.59
C LYS A 181 -11.41 3.34 1.30
N CYS A 182 -12.13 3.75 0.26
CA CYS A 182 -12.11 5.11 -0.27
C CYS A 182 -13.49 5.79 -0.21
N MET A 183 -14.38 5.34 0.69
CA MET A 183 -15.72 5.91 0.85
C MET A 183 -15.69 7.35 1.35
N ASP A 184 -14.65 7.71 2.12
CA ASP A 184 -14.45 9.05 2.68
C ASP A 184 -13.58 9.95 1.78
N LEU A 185 -13.18 9.46 0.60
CA LEU A 185 -12.55 10.25 -0.45
C LEU A 185 -13.63 10.71 -1.43
N LEU A 186 -13.98 11.99 -1.38
CA LEU A 186 -14.98 12.58 -2.27
C LEU A 186 -14.41 12.76 -3.67
N THR A 187 -15.02 12.10 -4.67
CA THR A 187 -14.56 12.14 -6.06
C THR A 187 -15.68 12.50 -7.03
N GLU A 188 -15.32 13.10 -8.15
CA GLU A 188 -16.23 13.28 -9.28
C GLU A 188 -16.29 11.99 -10.13
N ASN A 189 -15.12 11.53 -10.59
CA ASN A 189 -15.00 10.36 -11.45
C ASN A 189 -14.18 9.29 -10.77
N THR A 190 -14.72 8.08 -10.72
CA THR A 190 -14.00 6.92 -10.17
C THR A 190 -14.00 5.79 -11.18
N THR A 191 -12.82 5.21 -11.39
CA THR A 191 -12.62 3.98 -12.16
C THR A 191 -12.07 2.91 -11.22
N VAL A 192 -12.67 1.74 -11.25
CA VAL A 192 -12.32 0.59 -10.41
C VAL A 192 -12.08 -0.62 -11.30
N GLY A 193 -10.84 -1.11 -11.36
CA GLY A 193 -10.46 -2.38 -11.98
C GLY A 193 -9.99 -3.36 -10.90
N ILE A 194 -10.78 -4.38 -10.57
CA ILE A 194 -10.41 -5.33 -9.52
C ILE A 194 -10.62 -6.78 -9.94
N SER A 195 -9.70 -7.63 -9.50
CA SER A 195 -9.74 -9.06 -9.79
C SER A 195 -9.36 -9.92 -8.59
N GLY A 196 -9.57 -11.24 -8.69
CA GLY A 196 -9.28 -12.17 -7.60
C GLY A 196 -10.37 -12.17 -6.53
N ALA A 197 -10.01 -11.92 -5.28
CA ALA A 197 -10.93 -11.78 -4.14
C ALA A 197 -10.81 -10.36 -3.55
N SER A 198 -10.84 -9.35 -4.41
CA SER A 198 -10.59 -7.96 -4.03
C SER A 198 -11.89 -7.21 -3.69
N SER A 199 -11.77 -6.12 -2.95
CA SER A 199 -12.90 -5.28 -2.57
C SER A 199 -12.59 -3.80 -2.74
N ALA A 200 -13.60 -3.01 -3.16
CA ALA A 200 -13.49 -1.56 -3.24
C ALA A 200 -14.76 -0.89 -2.69
N ASP A 201 -14.58 -0.04 -1.69
CA ASP A 201 -15.61 0.83 -1.16
C ASP A 201 -15.29 2.27 -1.60
N VAL A 202 -16.11 2.88 -2.48
CA VAL A 202 -15.80 4.15 -3.15
C VAL A 202 -16.96 5.15 -3.12
N PHE A 203 -16.62 6.42 -3.30
CA PHE A 203 -17.58 7.49 -3.57
C PHE A 203 -17.37 8.00 -5.01
N ALA A 204 -18.48 8.34 -5.71
CA ALA A 204 -18.42 9.02 -6.99
C ALA A 204 -19.66 9.88 -7.19
N SER A 205 -19.49 11.15 -7.60
CA SER A 205 -20.61 12.09 -7.78
C SER A 205 -21.05 12.24 -9.23
N VAL A 206 -20.18 12.00 -10.21
CA VAL A 206 -20.45 12.22 -11.65
C VAL A 206 -20.41 10.88 -12.42
N LYS A 207 -19.31 10.14 -12.35
CA LYS A 207 -19.12 8.93 -13.12
C LYS A 207 -18.44 7.83 -12.30
N LEU A 208 -18.96 6.60 -12.41
CA LEU A 208 -18.32 5.40 -11.85
C LEU A 208 -18.21 4.33 -12.95
N ASN A 209 -16.98 3.95 -13.27
CA ASN A 209 -16.69 2.82 -14.14
C ASN A 209 -16.16 1.67 -13.28
N VAL A 210 -16.74 0.48 -13.43
CA VAL A 210 -16.31 -0.71 -12.69
C VAL A 210 -16.03 -1.85 -13.65
N ASP A 211 -14.84 -2.42 -13.54
CA ASP A 211 -14.46 -3.71 -14.12
C ASP A 211 -14.10 -4.65 -12.95
N ALA A 212 -14.92 -5.68 -12.74
CA ALA A 212 -14.75 -6.57 -11.61
C ALA A 212 -14.84 -8.03 -12.02
N SER A 213 -13.82 -8.81 -11.69
CA SER A 213 -13.76 -10.23 -12.03
C SER A 213 -13.35 -11.11 -10.84
N GLY A 214 -13.57 -12.43 -10.96
CA GLY A 214 -13.28 -13.39 -9.90
C GLY A 214 -14.37 -13.45 -8.84
N ALA A 215 -14.04 -13.19 -7.60
CA ALA A 215 -14.96 -13.09 -6.46
C ALA A 215 -14.85 -11.70 -5.79
N SER A 216 -14.88 -10.65 -6.61
CA SER A 216 -14.62 -9.28 -6.17
C SER A 216 -15.92 -8.53 -5.83
N GLY A 217 -15.81 -7.52 -4.96
CA GLY A 217 -16.96 -6.72 -4.54
C GLY A 217 -16.70 -5.23 -4.59
N VAL A 218 -17.60 -4.46 -5.22
CA VAL A 218 -17.57 -3.00 -5.22
C VAL A 218 -18.80 -2.45 -4.52
N LYS A 219 -18.58 -1.59 -3.52
CA LYS A 219 -19.66 -0.81 -2.90
C LYS A 219 -19.40 0.66 -3.17
N TYR A 220 -20.47 1.38 -3.47
CA TYR A 220 -20.33 2.81 -3.76
C TYR A 220 -21.42 3.66 -3.17
N ARG A 221 -21.09 4.95 -2.95
CA ARG A 221 -22.02 6.04 -2.63
C ARG A 221 -21.91 7.15 -3.67
N GLY A 222 -22.89 8.03 -3.65
CA GLY A 222 -22.96 9.18 -4.52
C GLY A 222 -24.00 9.05 -5.62
N ALA A 223 -24.06 10.06 -6.51
CA ALA A 223 -25.06 10.17 -7.55
C ALA A 223 -24.53 9.86 -8.96
N ALA A 224 -23.40 9.18 -9.05
CA ALA A 224 -22.71 8.92 -10.32
C ALA A 224 -23.56 8.11 -11.32
N ALA A 225 -23.36 8.41 -12.61
CA ALA A 225 -23.73 7.51 -13.69
C ALA A 225 -22.79 6.30 -13.67
N VAL A 226 -23.35 5.09 -13.56
CA VAL A 226 -22.57 3.85 -13.38
C VAL A 226 -22.50 3.07 -14.68
N THR A 227 -21.31 2.71 -15.09
CA THR A 227 -21.03 1.71 -16.12
C THR A 227 -20.28 0.55 -15.48
N GLN A 228 -20.73 -0.68 -15.67
CA GLN A 228 -20.09 -1.83 -15.04
C GLN A 228 -19.93 -2.99 -16.01
N ASP A 229 -18.78 -3.66 -15.95
CA ASP A 229 -18.49 -4.97 -16.52
C ASP A 229 -18.13 -5.91 -15.38
N VAL A 230 -18.97 -6.92 -15.14
CA VAL A 230 -18.85 -7.78 -13.96
C VAL A 230 -18.89 -9.23 -14.38
N SER A 231 -17.88 -9.98 -14.01
CA SER A 231 -17.78 -11.40 -14.35
C SER A 231 -17.45 -12.28 -13.12
N GLY A 232 -17.69 -13.58 -13.24
CA GLY A 232 -17.47 -14.53 -12.15
C GLY A 232 -18.51 -14.40 -11.03
N ALA A 233 -18.06 -14.43 -9.78
CA ALA A 233 -18.89 -14.25 -8.58
C ALA A 233 -18.77 -12.81 -8.01
N SER A 234 -18.49 -11.84 -8.88
CA SER A 234 -18.31 -10.46 -8.47
C SER A 234 -19.65 -9.71 -8.39
N ASN A 235 -19.68 -8.64 -7.59
CA ASN A 235 -20.88 -7.82 -7.44
C ASN A 235 -20.57 -6.33 -7.28
N VAL A 236 -21.54 -5.49 -7.71
CA VAL A 236 -21.52 -4.04 -7.51
C VAL A 236 -22.79 -3.63 -6.78
N LYS A 237 -22.65 -2.91 -5.66
CA LYS A 237 -23.77 -2.51 -4.81
C LYS A 237 -23.71 -1.04 -4.46
N LYS A 238 -24.81 -0.31 -4.68
CA LYS A 238 -24.99 1.04 -4.13
C LYS A 238 -25.34 0.96 -2.64
N LEU A 239 -24.73 1.80 -1.86
CA LEU A 239 -25.09 2.05 -0.46
C LEU A 239 -25.88 3.34 -0.36
N ASP A 240 -26.82 3.39 0.59
CA ASP A 240 -27.65 4.56 0.89
C ASP A 240 -26.83 5.66 1.61
#